data_a810cf5a66212f594589c0da6952f024
#
_entry.id   a810cf5a66212f594589c0da6952f024
#
_cell.length_a   1.000
_cell.length_b   1.000
_cell.length_c   1.000
_cell.angle_alpha   90.00
_cell.angle_beta   90.00
_cell.angle_gamma   90.00
#
_symmetry.space_group_name_H-M   'P 1'
#
loop_
_entity.id
_entity.type
_entity.pdbx_description
1 polymer ?
#
loop_
_entity_poly.entity_id
_entity_poly.type
_entity_poly.pdbx_seq_one_letter_code
_entity_poly.pdbx_strand_id
1 'polypeptide(L)' 'MEITKNTMLSDILEHYPEAVSVFQEMGMHCLGCALANSENLEQACCAHGFDPDEFVINLREFVETI' A
#
# COMPACT_ATOMS: atom_id res chain seq x y z
N MET A 1 -10.83 8.73 -0.25
CA MET A 1 -9.42 8.91 0.18
C MET A 1 -8.53 9.06 -1.04
N GLU A 2 -7.62 10.02 -1.01
CA GLU A 2 -6.65 10.17 -2.08
C GLU A 2 -5.39 9.36 -1.75
N ILE A 3 -5.00 8.50 -2.67
CA ILE A 3 -3.82 7.64 -2.48
C ILE A 3 -2.63 8.26 -3.20
N THR A 4 -1.57 8.53 -2.45
CA THR A 4 -0.32 9.07 -2.98
C THR A 4 0.85 8.27 -2.43
N LYS A 5 2.07 8.59 -2.89
CA LYS A 5 3.27 7.96 -2.35
C LYS A 5 3.46 8.21 -0.86
N ASN A 6 2.92 9.32 -0.38
CA ASN A 6 3.06 9.69 1.03
C ASN A 6 1.96 9.13 1.91
N THR A 7 0.97 8.47 1.35
CA THR A 7 -0.12 7.87 2.12
C THR A 7 0.41 6.70 2.94
N MET A 8 0.05 6.67 4.21
CA MET A 8 0.49 5.60 5.11
C MET A 8 -0.25 4.30 4.78
N LEU A 9 0.47 3.18 4.90
CA LEU A 9 -0.14 1.86 4.64
C LEU A 9 -1.31 1.59 5.57
N SER A 10 -1.19 1.99 6.84
CA SER A 10 -2.27 1.80 7.81
C SER A 10 -3.54 2.56 7.41
N ASP A 11 -3.39 3.75 6.86
CA ASP A 11 -4.54 4.54 6.39
C ASP A 11 -5.23 3.86 5.21
N ILE A 12 -4.45 3.31 4.29
CA ILE A 12 -5.01 2.61 3.13
C ILE A 12 -5.77 1.38 3.58
N LEU A 13 -5.22 0.60 4.48
CA LEU A 13 -5.85 -0.62 4.99
C LEU A 13 -7.12 -0.31 5.80
N GLU A 14 -7.13 0.83 6.47
CA GLU A 14 -8.31 1.25 7.22
C GLU A 14 -9.47 1.61 6.29
N HIS A 15 -9.18 2.34 5.21
CA HIS A 15 -10.21 2.75 4.24
C HIS A 15 -10.55 1.65 3.23
N TYR A 16 -9.57 0.85 2.85
CA TYR A 16 -9.72 -0.19 1.83
C TYR A 16 -9.14 -1.51 2.34
N PRO A 17 -9.88 -2.24 3.19
CA PRO A 17 -9.38 -3.52 3.73
C PRO A 17 -8.97 -4.52 2.64
N GLU A 18 -9.62 -4.46 1.48
CA GLU A 18 -9.31 -5.35 0.37
C GLU A 18 -7.91 -5.12 -0.20
N ALA A 19 -7.31 -3.95 0.04
CA ALA A 19 -5.97 -3.65 -0.41
C ALA A 19 -4.91 -4.55 0.24
N VAL A 20 -5.26 -5.27 1.30
CA VAL A 20 -4.34 -6.20 1.94
C VAL A 20 -3.81 -7.25 0.96
N SER A 21 -4.65 -7.69 0.02
CA SER A 21 -4.23 -8.69 -0.97
C SER A 21 -3.16 -8.13 -1.91
N VAL A 22 -3.25 -6.86 -2.25
CA VAL A 22 -2.23 -6.20 -3.09
C VAL A 22 -0.89 -6.18 -2.37
N PHE A 23 -0.89 -5.81 -1.09
CA PHE A 23 0.34 -5.75 -0.31
C PHE A 23 0.93 -7.15 -0.09
N GLN A 24 0.09 -8.16 0.09
CA GLN A 24 0.56 -9.53 0.23
C GLN A 24 1.25 -10.01 -1.04
N GLU A 25 0.75 -9.61 -2.20
CA GLU A 25 1.39 -9.95 -3.48
C GLU A 25 2.76 -9.30 -3.63
N MET A 26 2.99 -8.17 -2.97
CA MET A 26 4.30 -7.53 -2.92
C MET A 26 5.30 -8.29 -2.03
N GLY A 27 4.83 -9.24 -1.26
CA GLY A 27 5.66 -9.94 -0.30
C GLY A 27 5.61 -9.37 1.12
N MET A 28 4.67 -8.49 1.39
CA MET A 28 4.49 -7.92 2.72
C MET A 28 3.63 -8.85 3.56
N HIS A 29 4.30 -9.72 4.32
CA HIS A 29 3.60 -10.72 5.13
C HIS A 29 3.26 -10.26 6.54
N CYS A 30 3.70 -9.06 6.90
CA CYS A 30 3.57 -8.55 8.27
C CYS A 30 2.57 -7.40 8.35
N LEU A 31 1.50 -7.45 7.57
CA LEU A 31 0.45 -6.43 7.63
C LEU A 31 -0.19 -6.44 9.01
N GLY A 32 -0.33 -5.27 9.58
CA GLY A 32 -0.85 -5.13 10.94
C GLY A 32 0.23 -5.03 12.00
N CYS A 33 1.49 -5.23 11.66
CA CYS A 33 2.59 -5.03 12.59
C CYS A 33 3.05 -3.57 12.58
N ALA A 34 4.06 -3.24 13.39
CA ALA A 34 4.58 -1.89 13.51
C ALA A 34 5.06 -1.30 12.18
N LEU A 35 5.57 -2.13 11.27
CA LEU A 35 6.05 -1.66 9.98
C LEU A 35 4.92 -1.07 9.14
N ALA A 36 3.78 -1.71 9.10
CA ALA A 36 2.63 -1.22 8.34
C ALA A 36 2.14 0.12 8.87
N ASN A 37 2.32 0.37 10.16
CA ASN A 37 1.89 1.61 10.80
C ASN A 37 2.90 2.74 10.66
N SER A 38 4.14 2.44 10.29
CA SER A 38 5.22 3.42 10.25
C SER A 38 5.71 3.74 8.85
N GLU A 39 5.25 3.04 7.83
CA GLU A 39 5.70 3.24 6.46
C GLU A 39 4.60 3.80 5.57
N ASN A 40 5.02 4.67 4.62
CA ASN A 40 4.14 5.10 3.54
C ASN A 40 4.38 4.23 2.31
N LEU A 41 3.62 4.46 1.24
CA LEU A 41 3.74 3.66 0.02
C LEU A 41 5.12 3.75 -0.60
N GLU A 42 5.71 4.93 -0.61
CA GLU A 42 7.05 5.10 -1.18
C GLU A 42 8.08 4.26 -0.46
N GLN A 43 8.06 4.29 0.87
CA GLN A 43 9.00 3.52 1.68
C GLN A 43 8.80 2.01 1.47
N ALA A 44 7.56 1.56 1.44
CA ALA A 44 7.27 0.15 1.23
C ALA A 44 7.72 -0.32 -0.15
N CYS A 45 7.43 0.47 -1.18
CA CYS A 45 7.81 0.12 -2.54
C CYS A 45 9.33 0.07 -2.70
N CYS A 46 10.03 1.03 -2.14
CA CYS A 46 11.49 1.04 -2.17
C CYS A 46 12.09 -0.17 -1.47
N ALA A 47 11.51 -0.55 -0.33
CA ALA A 47 11.99 -1.71 0.42
C ALA A 47 11.82 -3.01 -0.35
N HIS A 48 10.80 -3.10 -1.21
CA HIS A 48 10.49 -4.31 -1.98
C HIS A 48 10.90 -4.22 -3.44
N GLY A 49 11.56 -3.14 -3.87
CA GLY A 49 12.06 -3.01 -5.22
C GLY A 49 11.02 -2.62 -6.27
N PHE A 50 9.91 -2.03 -5.85
CA PHE A 50 8.86 -1.57 -6.76
C PHE A 50 8.98 -0.08 -7.01
N ASP A 51 8.48 0.36 -8.18
CA ASP A 51 8.37 1.78 -8.50
C ASP A 51 7.15 2.35 -7.77
N PRO A 52 7.34 3.30 -6.83
CA PRO A 52 6.22 3.83 -6.06
C PRO A 52 5.19 4.56 -6.93
N ASP A 53 5.61 5.26 -7.98
CA ASP A 53 4.67 5.98 -8.84
C ASP A 53 3.76 5.01 -9.58
N GLU A 54 4.34 3.96 -10.14
CA GLU A 54 3.57 2.94 -10.86
C GLU A 54 2.66 2.18 -9.89
N PHE A 55 3.16 1.86 -8.71
CA PHE A 55 2.37 1.15 -7.72
C PHE A 55 1.16 1.97 -7.27
N VAL A 56 1.33 3.27 -7.07
CA VAL A 56 0.22 4.17 -6.70
C VAL A 56 -0.86 4.15 -7.77
N ILE A 57 -0.48 4.21 -9.04
CA ILE A 57 -1.45 4.17 -10.13
C ILE A 57 -2.23 2.85 -10.11
N ASN A 58 -1.54 1.74 -9.97
CA ASN A 58 -2.17 0.42 -9.93
C ASN A 58 -3.10 0.27 -8.73
N LEU A 59 -2.68 0.75 -7.58
CA LEU A 59 -3.48 0.66 -6.37
C LEU A 59 -4.74 1.52 -6.47
N ARG A 60 -4.62 2.72 -7.05
CA ARG A 60 -5.78 3.60 -7.25
C ARG A 60 -6.81 2.94 -8.17
N GLU A 61 -6.35 2.28 -9.23
CA GLU A 61 -7.25 1.54 -10.12
C GLU A 61 -7.92 0.39 -9.38
N PHE A 62 -7.17 -0.31 -8.55
CA PHE A 62 -7.70 -1.43 -7.77
C PHE A 62 -8.82 -0.98 -6.84
N VAL A 63 -8.61 0.10 -6.10
CA VAL A 63 -9.62 0.56 -5.14
C VAL A 63 -10.85 1.15 -5.83
N GLU A 64 -10.71 1.64 -7.05
CA GLU A 64 -11.85 2.13 -7.81
C GLU A 64 -12.79 1.01 -8.27
N THR A 65 -12.29 -0.22 -8.29
CA THR A 65 -13.08 -1.37 -8.77
C THR A 65 -13.75 -2.15 -7.64
N ILE A 66 -13.49 -1.82 -6.40
CA ILE A 66 -14.09 -2.52 -5.26
C ILE A 66 -15.30 -1.80 -4.68
#